data_20f89df9112b3754951b1ab8298b5abe
#
_entry.id   20f89df9112b3754951b1ab8298b5abe
#
_cell.length_a   1.000
_cell.length_b   1.000
_cell.length_c   1.000
_cell.angle_alpha   90.00
_cell.angle_beta   90.00
_cell.angle_gamma   90.00
#
_symmetry.space_group_name_H-M   'P 1'
#
loop_
_entity.id
_entity.type
_entity.pdbx_description
1 polymer ?
#
loop_
_entity_poly.entity_id
_entity_poly.type
_entity_poly.pdbx_seq_one_letter_code
_entity_poly.pdbx_strand_id
1 'polypeptide(L)'
;ANLRGADLSFTSLRGASLRGANLQGTKFVGTDLREVDLTGAILDPNALEQAHWRGAVGLQATTQSYAALHNAGVTAAESDRWSDAEELFGLAILKQPESAESWVARGISREQLGKRPLAIQDFNYARRLYAENGANEAAEQLTIAALSLQDKPNNQPSGNGAGSAVLNGLLSTSQALLPMAMKLFLPAL
;
A
#
# COMPACT_ATOMS: atom_id res chain seq x y z
N ALA A 1 -11.67 -21.92 15.68
CA ALA A 1 -12.41 -22.62 14.59
C ALA A 1 -11.42 -23.29 13.63
N ASN A 2 -11.85 -24.36 12.95
CA ASN A 2 -11.07 -24.98 11.89
C ASN A 2 -11.79 -24.72 10.55
N LEU A 3 -11.22 -23.84 9.74
CA LEU A 3 -11.73 -23.46 8.42
C LEU A 3 -10.72 -23.83 7.32
N ARG A 4 -9.81 -24.76 7.63
CA ARG A 4 -8.78 -25.20 6.70
C ARG A 4 -9.40 -25.67 5.38
N GLY A 5 -8.90 -25.12 4.26
CA GLY A 5 -9.34 -25.43 2.91
C GLY A 5 -10.75 -24.93 2.54
N ALA A 6 -11.41 -24.19 3.43
CA ALA A 6 -12.71 -23.62 3.13
C ALA A 6 -12.64 -22.59 1.99
N ASP A 7 -13.72 -22.46 1.23
CA ASP A 7 -13.88 -21.39 0.26
C ASP A 7 -14.79 -20.31 0.86
N LEU A 8 -14.22 -19.19 1.24
CA LEU A 8 -14.88 -18.01 1.78
C LEU A 8 -14.94 -16.87 0.76
N SER A 9 -14.65 -17.16 -0.51
CA SER A 9 -14.61 -16.15 -1.57
C SER A 9 -15.96 -15.41 -1.65
N PHE A 10 -15.87 -14.09 -1.84
CA PHE A 10 -17.00 -13.17 -1.95
C PHE A 10 -17.97 -13.16 -0.76
N THR A 11 -17.55 -13.64 0.41
CA THR A 11 -18.35 -13.58 1.63
C THR A 11 -18.02 -12.30 2.44
N SER A 12 -18.95 -11.87 3.30
CA SER A 12 -18.70 -10.81 4.26
C SER A 12 -18.50 -11.41 5.65
N LEU A 13 -17.32 -11.19 6.20
CA LEU A 13 -16.93 -11.55 7.58
C LEU A 13 -16.60 -10.30 8.41
N ARG A 14 -17.04 -9.14 7.94
CA ARG A 14 -16.74 -7.85 8.57
C ARG A 14 -17.06 -7.86 10.06
N GLY A 15 -16.08 -7.44 10.88
CA GLY A 15 -16.21 -7.40 12.34
C GLY A 15 -16.27 -8.76 13.03
N ALA A 16 -16.12 -9.86 12.29
CA ALA A 16 -16.14 -11.20 12.86
C ALA A 16 -14.89 -11.49 13.69
N SER A 17 -14.98 -12.47 14.63
CA SER A 17 -13.83 -12.97 15.35
C SER A 17 -13.37 -14.31 14.78
N LEU A 18 -12.17 -14.33 14.21
CA LEU A 18 -11.46 -15.50 13.74
C LEU A 18 -10.22 -15.80 14.60
N ARG A 19 -10.25 -15.37 15.87
CA ARG A 19 -9.14 -15.58 16.81
C ARG A 19 -8.76 -17.07 16.91
N GLY A 20 -7.47 -17.35 16.73
CA GLY A 20 -6.92 -18.71 16.81
C GLY A 20 -7.50 -19.69 15.78
N ALA A 21 -8.16 -19.21 14.73
CA ALA A 21 -8.70 -20.07 13.69
C ALA A 21 -7.57 -20.65 12.83
N ASN A 22 -7.71 -21.90 12.41
CA ASN A 22 -6.88 -22.46 11.36
C ASN A 22 -7.53 -22.16 10.02
N LEU A 23 -6.86 -21.29 9.24
CA LEU A 23 -7.29 -20.77 7.94
C LEU A 23 -6.35 -21.21 6.81
N GLN A 24 -5.53 -22.24 7.04
CA GLN A 24 -4.61 -22.75 6.01
C GLN A 24 -5.39 -23.30 4.81
N GLY A 25 -4.98 -22.93 3.60
CA GLY A 25 -5.66 -23.32 2.36
C GLY A 25 -7.02 -22.67 2.16
N THR A 26 -7.45 -21.76 3.04
CA THR A 26 -8.71 -21.04 2.90
C THR A 26 -8.61 -20.04 1.75
N LYS A 27 -9.65 -19.97 0.90
CA LYS A 27 -9.74 -18.99 -0.17
C LYS A 27 -10.49 -17.75 0.29
N PHE A 28 -9.90 -16.57 0.06
CA PHE A 28 -10.44 -15.27 0.46
C PHE A 28 -10.62 -14.30 -0.71
N VAL A 29 -10.79 -14.79 -1.93
CA VAL A 29 -10.95 -13.92 -3.10
C VAL A 29 -12.18 -13.02 -2.94
N GLY A 30 -12.00 -11.71 -2.93
CA GLY A 30 -13.07 -10.75 -2.75
C GLY A 30 -13.82 -10.80 -1.41
N THR A 31 -13.25 -11.48 -0.40
CA THR A 31 -13.83 -11.57 0.94
C THR A 31 -13.72 -10.25 1.69
N ASP A 32 -14.79 -9.82 2.33
CA ASP A 32 -14.78 -8.65 3.22
C ASP A 32 -14.36 -9.07 4.63
N LEU A 33 -13.09 -8.86 4.96
CA LEU A 33 -12.48 -9.12 6.27
C LEU A 33 -12.22 -7.81 7.06
N ARG A 34 -12.88 -6.73 6.70
CA ARG A 34 -12.69 -5.45 7.41
C ARG A 34 -13.07 -5.57 8.88
N GLU A 35 -12.20 -5.01 9.74
CA GLU A 35 -12.42 -5.00 11.20
C GLU A 35 -12.49 -6.41 11.84
N VAL A 36 -12.03 -7.46 11.14
CA VAL A 36 -11.98 -8.83 11.66
C VAL A 36 -10.85 -8.98 12.68
N ASP A 37 -11.09 -9.76 13.74
CA ASP A 37 -10.03 -10.15 14.67
C ASP A 37 -9.41 -11.49 14.25
N LEU A 38 -8.21 -11.43 13.69
CA LEU A 38 -7.38 -12.57 13.26
C LEU A 38 -6.29 -12.92 14.29
N THR A 39 -6.37 -12.42 15.52
CA THR A 39 -5.35 -12.65 16.55
C THR A 39 -5.09 -14.14 16.76
N GLY A 40 -3.85 -14.57 16.49
CA GLY A 40 -3.45 -15.98 16.62
C GLY A 40 -4.02 -16.92 15.55
N ALA A 41 -4.68 -16.40 14.51
CA ALA A 41 -5.11 -17.19 13.37
C ALA A 41 -3.88 -17.69 12.57
N ILE A 42 -3.99 -18.90 12.03
CA ILE A 42 -2.96 -19.52 11.19
C ILE A 42 -3.38 -19.36 9.75
N LEU A 43 -2.65 -18.54 8.99
CA LEU A 43 -2.88 -18.24 7.58
C LEU A 43 -1.69 -18.72 6.75
N ASP A 44 -1.96 -19.08 5.51
CA ASP A 44 -0.87 -19.25 4.54
C ASP A 44 -0.26 -17.91 4.15
N PRO A 45 1.02 -17.88 3.72
CA PRO A 45 1.59 -16.70 3.09
C PRO A 45 0.69 -16.22 1.95
N ASN A 46 0.46 -14.91 1.89
CA ASN A 46 -0.34 -14.28 0.82
C ASN A 46 -1.83 -14.62 0.79
N ALA A 47 -2.38 -15.32 1.79
CA ALA A 47 -3.79 -15.72 1.82
C ALA A 47 -4.77 -14.54 1.67
N LEU A 48 -4.36 -13.34 2.06
CA LEU A 48 -5.21 -12.14 2.08
C LEU A 48 -4.99 -11.17 0.90
N GLU A 49 -4.18 -11.53 -0.09
CA GLU A 49 -3.87 -10.64 -1.21
C GLU A 49 -5.10 -10.14 -1.97
N GLN A 50 -6.13 -10.94 -2.07
CA GLN A 50 -7.35 -10.64 -2.80
C GLN A 50 -8.56 -10.38 -1.88
N ALA A 51 -8.33 -10.20 -0.59
CA ALA A 51 -9.36 -9.89 0.40
C ALA A 51 -9.34 -8.40 0.78
N HIS A 52 -10.47 -7.93 1.31
CA HIS A 52 -10.60 -6.58 1.88
C HIS A 52 -10.44 -6.67 3.40
N TRP A 53 -9.25 -6.42 3.94
CA TRP A 53 -8.94 -6.65 5.37
C TRP A 53 -8.56 -5.38 6.14
N ARG A 54 -8.94 -4.20 5.63
CA ARG A 54 -8.66 -2.94 6.32
C ARG A 54 -9.22 -2.94 7.74
N GLY A 55 -8.40 -2.54 8.72
CA GLY A 55 -8.78 -2.52 10.14
C GLY A 55 -8.88 -3.90 10.78
N ALA A 56 -8.52 -4.97 10.08
CA ALA A 56 -8.39 -6.28 10.70
C ALA A 56 -7.24 -6.26 11.72
N VAL A 57 -7.47 -6.83 12.89
CA VAL A 57 -6.45 -6.92 13.95
C VAL A 57 -5.85 -8.32 14.03
N GLY A 58 -4.64 -8.42 14.58
CA GLY A 58 -3.95 -9.71 14.74
C GLY A 58 -3.36 -10.24 13.43
N LEU A 59 -3.35 -9.46 12.38
CA LEU A 59 -2.52 -9.72 11.21
C LEU A 59 -1.07 -9.67 11.67
N GLN A 60 -0.52 -10.86 11.90
CA GLN A 60 0.92 -10.91 12.11
C GLN A 60 1.56 -10.52 10.79
N ALA A 61 2.21 -9.36 10.77
CA ALA A 61 3.10 -8.95 9.69
C ALA A 61 4.17 -10.04 9.38
N THR A 62 4.18 -11.11 10.18
CA THR A 62 5.10 -12.25 10.10
C THR A 62 4.76 -13.24 9.00
N THR A 63 3.52 -13.33 8.52
CA THR A 63 3.10 -14.35 7.55
C THR A 63 3.27 -13.95 6.10
N GLN A 64 3.28 -12.64 5.80
CA GLN A 64 3.47 -12.14 4.44
C GLN A 64 4.88 -11.57 4.24
N SER A 65 5.47 -11.84 3.08
CA SER A 65 6.75 -11.24 2.71
C SER A 65 6.58 -9.75 2.39
N TYR A 66 7.69 -9.00 2.46
CA TYR A 66 7.73 -7.62 1.97
C TYR A 66 7.15 -7.50 0.56
N ALA A 67 7.62 -8.34 -0.36
CA ALA A 67 7.21 -8.30 -1.77
C ALA A 67 5.70 -8.55 -1.95
N ALA A 68 5.13 -9.49 -1.18
CA ALA A 68 3.70 -9.77 -1.24
C ALA A 68 2.86 -8.58 -0.76
N LEU A 69 3.25 -7.96 0.37
CA LEU A 69 2.57 -6.78 0.91
C LEU A 69 2.67 -5.59 -0.04
N HIS A 70 3.87 -5.36 -0.59
CA HIS A 70 4.10 -4.28 -1.54
C HIS A 70 3.26 -4.46 -2.81
N ASN A 71 3.28 -5.65 -3.42
CA ASN A 71 2.50 -5.94 -4.63
C ASN A 71 0.99 -5.88 -4.39
N ALA A 72 0.52 -6.35 -3.24
CA ALA A 72 -0.89 -6.20 -2.86
C ALA A 72 -1.29 -4.73 -2.71
N GLY A 73 -0.40 -3.89 -2.16
CA GLY A 73 -0.57 -2.44 -2.11
C GLY A 73 -0.67 -1.80 -3.49
N VAL A 74 0.17 -2.23 -4.42
CA VAL A 74 0.11 -1.80 -5.83
C VAL A 74 -1.24 -2.16 -6.44
N THR A 75 -1.67 -3.40 -6.32
CA THR A 75 -2.97 -3.87 -6.84
C THR A 75 -4.16 -3.10 -6.24
N ALA A 76 -4.09 -2.78 -4.95
CA ALA A 76 -5.09 -1.96 -4.29
C ALA A 76 -5.14 -0.53 -4.87
N ALA A 77 -3.96 0.09 -5.09
CA ALA A 77 -3.84 1.43 -5.66
C ALA A 77 -4.34 1.47 -7.13
N GLU A 78 -4.01 0.46 -7.93
CA GLU A 78 -4.51 0.30 -9.32
C GLU A 78 -6.03 0.18 -9.39
N SER A 79 -6.66 -0.26 -8.32
CA SER A 79 -8.12 -0.38 -8.17
C SER A 79 -8.75 0.81 -7.42
N ASP A 80 -8.05 1.94 -7.30
CA ASP A 80 -8.44 3.14 -6.54
C ASP A 80 -8.77 2.89 -5.05
N ARG A 81 -8.36 1.74 -4.50
CA ARG A 81 -8.53 1.39 -3.09
C ARG A 81 -7.41 1.98 -2.24
N TRP A 82 -7.31 3.30 -2.25
CA TRP A 82 -6.19 4.04 -1.66
C TRP A 82 -6.01 3.80 -0.16
N SER A 83 -7.09 3.55 0.56
CA SER A 83 -7.05 3.24 2.00
C SER A 83 -6.41 1.88 2.28
N ASP A 84 -6.75 0.88 1.45
CA ASP A 84 -6.16 -0.46 1.55
C ASP A 84 -4.68 -0.41 1.13
N ALA A 85 -4.38 0.36 0.08
CA ALA A 85 -3.01 0.58 -0.39
C ALA A 85 -2.14 1.23 0.70
N GLU A 86 -2.62 2.29 1.39
CA GLU A 86 -1.91 2.93 2.50
C GLU A 86 -1.54 1.92 3.59
N GLU A 87 -2.48 1.05 3.97
CA GLU A 87 -2.27 0.05 5.01
C GLU A 87 -1.27 -1.02 4.57
N LEU A 88 -1.40 -1.55 3.35
CA LEU A 88 -0.52 -2.56 2.78
C LEU A 88 0.93 -2.07 2.65
N PHE A 89 1.12 -0.86 2.12
CA PHE A 89 2.46 -0.25 2.07
C PHE A 89 3.00 0.05 3.47
N GLY A 90 2.13 0.40 4.44
CA GLY A 90 2.52 0.54 5.84
C GLY A 90 3.08 -0.75 6.42
N LEU A 91 2.44 -1.89 6.15
CA LEU A 91 2.93 -3.20 6.57
C LEU A 91 4.21 -3.62 5.83
N ALA A 92 4.32 -3.30 4.53
CA ALA A 92 5.55 -3.53 3.77
C ALA A 92 6.74 -2.74 4.37
N ILE A 93 6.53 -1.49 4.76
CA ILE A 93 7.54 -0.65 5.44
C ILE A 93 7.97 -1.26 6.77
N LEU A 94 7.05 -1.83 7.56
CA LEU A 94 7.42 -2.52 8.81
C LEU A 94 8.33 -3.73 8.57
N LYS A 95 8.21 -4.38 7.40
CA LYS A 95 9.06 -5.50 7.01
C LYS A 95 10.44 -5.06 6.51
N GLN A 96 10.47 -3.99 5.74
CA GLN A 96 11.67 -3.48 5.09
C GLN A 96 11.66 -1.94 5.09
N PRO A 97 12.03 -1.33 6.24
CA PRO A 97 11.99 0.13 6.41
C PRO A 97 12.89 0.90 5.45
N GLU A 98 13.94 0.26 4.94
CA GLU A 98 14.91 0.81 4.00
C GLU A 98 14.42 0.83 2.55
N SER A 99 13.28 0.23 2.23
CA SER A 99 12.70 0.28 0.90
C SER A 99 12.05 1.63 0.63
N ALA A 100 12.75 2.50 -0.09
CA ALA A 100 12.25 3.82 -0.46
C ALA A 100 10.94 3.74 -1.27
N GLU A 101 10.79 2.69 -2.09
CA GLU A 101 9.63 2.47 -2.96
C GLU A 101 8.32 2.39 -2.17
N SER A 102 8.32 1.66 -1.05
CA SER A 102 7.11 1.53 -0.22
C SER A 102 6.73 2.84 0.48
N TRP A 103 7.71 3.65 0.85
CA TRP A 103 7.46 4.99 1.38
C TRP A 103 6.86 5.91 0.33
N VAL A 104 7.40 5.90 -0.91
CA VAL A 104 6.82 6.65 -2.03
C VAL A 104 5.39 6.21 -2.28
N ALA A 105 5.15 4.92 -2.40
CA ALA A 105 3.83 4.36 -2.70
C ALA A 105 2.80 4.69 -1.62
N ARG A 106 3.19 4.63 -0.33
CA ARG A 106 2.31 5.06 0.76
C ARG A 106 2.07 6.57 0.74
N GLY A 107 3.08 7.37 0.43
CA GLY A 107 2.96 8.82 0.27
C GLY A 107 1.94 9.19 -0.82
N ILE A 108 1.99 8.51 -1.96
CA ILE A 108 1.00 8.69 -3.04
C ILE A 108 -0.40 8.30 -2.55
N SER A 109 -0.55 7.16 -1.90
CA SER A 109 -1.85 6.72 -1.37
C SER A 109 -2.43 7.74 -0.38
N ARG A 110 -1.58 8.31 0.48
CA ARG A 110 -1.93 9.37 1.43
C ARG A 110 -2.34 10.67 0.75
N GLU A 111 -1.66 11.03 -0.35
CA GLU A 111 -2.04 12.20 -1.15
C GLU A 111 -3.44 12.02 -1.74
N GLN A 112 -3.73 10.86 -2.34
CA GLN A 112 -5.04 10.55 -2.91
C GLN A 112 -6.15 10.58 -1.84
N LEU A 113 -5.82 10.22 -0.60
CA LEU A 113 -6.73 10.30 0.55
C LEU A 113 -6.82 11.72 1.16
N GLY A 114 -6.13 12.71 0.59
CA GLY A 114 -6.08 14.07 1.11
C GLY A 114 -5.22 14.23 2.38
N LYS A 115 -4.48 13.21 2.78
CA LYS A 115 -3.61 13.21 3.97
C LYS A 115 -2.24 13.84 3.66
N ARG A 116 -2.24 15.05 3.09
CA ARG A 116 -1.03 15.72 2.56
C ARG A 116 0.14 15.83 3.55
N PRO A 117 -0.05 16.24 4.82
CA PRO A 117 1.07 16.31 5.75
C PRO A 117 1.79 14.97 5.93
N LEU A 118 1.03 13.86 5.94
CA LEU A 118 1.59 12.52 6.03
C LEU A 118 2.28 12.08 4.73
N ALA A 119 1.74 12.46 3.57
CA ALA A 119 2.36 12.22 2.27
C ALA A 119 3.72 12.92 2.17
N ILE A 120 3.81 14.18 2.59
CA ILE A 120 5.06 14.95 2.62
C ILE A 120 6.09 14.28 3.53
N GLN A 121 5.69 13.76 4.68
CA GLN A 121 6.59 13.02 5.58
C GLN A 121 7.14 11.76 4.90
N ASP A 122 6.31 10.98 4.23
CA ASP A 122 6.72 9.78 3.52
C ASP A 122 7.69 10.11 2.37
N PHE A 123 7.39 11.13 1.55
CA PHE A 123 8.27 11.57 0.47
C PHE A 123 9.63 12.07 0.99
N ASN A 124 9.65 12.80 2.09
CA ASN A 124 10.89 13.25 2.70
C ASN A 124 11.71 12.08 3.28
N TYR A 125 11.06 11.04 3.78
CA TYR A 125 11.77 9.85 4.25
C TYR A 125 12.36 9.06 3.07
N ALA A 126 11.56 8.79 2.03
CA ALA A 126 12.02 8.12 0.82
C ALA A 126 13.17 8.88 0.13
N ARG A 127 13.08 10.22 0.08
CA ARG A 127 14.14 11.09 -0.45
C ARG A 127 15.48 10.85 0.25
N ARG A 128 15.47 10.72 1.57
CA ARG A 128 16.71 10.44 2.33
C ARG A 128 17.28 9.08 1.95
N LEU A 129 16.44 8.04 1.90
CA LEU A 129 16.85 6.70 1.52
C LEU A 129 17.45 6.65 0.11
N TYR A 130 16.83 7.34 -0.86
CA TYR A 130 17.38 7.44 -2.21
C TYR A 130 18.72 8.19 -2.26
N ALA A 131 18.84 9.30 -1.53
CA ALA A 131 20.09 10.05 -1.46
C ALA A 131 21.23 9.22 -0.82
N GLU A 132 20.94 8.48 0.26
CA GLU A 132 21.90 7.58 0.92
C GLU A 132 22.37 6.45 -0.01
N ASN A 133 21.50 6.00 -0.92
CA ASN A 133 21.81 4.98 -1.93
C ASN A 133 22.37 5.56 -3.24
N GLY A 134 22.66 6.86 -3.30
CA GLY A 134 23.24 7.52 -4.49
C GLY A 134 22.23 7.79 -5.61
N ALA A 135 20.94 7.52 -5.42
CA ALA A 135 19.89 7.79 -6.39
C ALA A 135 19.43 9.27 -6.30
N ASN A 136 20.33 10.20 -6.60
CA ASN A 136 20.14 11.63 -6.39
C ASN A 136 19.00 12.21 -7.22
N GLU A 137 18.79 11.72 -8.43
CA GLU A 137 17.70 12.16 -9.31
C GLU A 137 16.32 11.83 -8.71
N ALA A 138 16.14 10.61 -8.21
CA ALA A 138 14.92 10.22 -7.51
C ALA A 138 14.69 11.06 -6.24
N ALA A 139 15.76 11.35 -5.49
CA ALA A 139 15.70 12.22 -4.32
C ALA A 139 15.27 13.65 -4.67
N GLU A 140 15.76 14.21 -5.77
CA GLU A 140 15.37 15.54 -6.25
C GLU A 140 13.90 15.60 -6.66
N GLN A 141 13.42 14.59 -7.39
CA GLN A 141 12.00 14.49 -7.78
C GLN A 141 11.07 14.45 -6.57
N LEU A 142 11.44 13.72 -5.52
CA LEU A 142 10.66 13.69 -4.28
C LEU A 142 10.70 15.02 -3.52
N THR A 143 11.77 15.78 -3.66
CA THR A 143 11.82 17.15 -3.12
C THR A 143 10.79 18.05 -3.80
N ILE A 144 10.74 18.00 -5.14
CA ILE A 144 9.78 18.77 -5.93
C ILE A 144 8.34 18.34 -5.58
N ALA A 145 8.12 17.02 -5.48
CA ALA A 145 6.82 16.46 -5.09
C ALA A 145 6.37 16.97 -3.71
N ALA A 146 7.23 16.88 -2.71
CA ALA A 146 6.91 17.34 -1.35
C ALA A 146 6.61 18.84 -1.29
N LEU A 147 7.41 19.67 -1.99
CA LEU A 147 7.19 21.11 -2.07
C LEU A 147 5.87 21.45 -2.76
N SER A 148 5.56 20.78 -3.87
CA SER A 148 4.30 21.01 -4.60
C SER A 148 3.04 20.73 -3.77
N LEU A 149 3.15 19.86 -2.75
CA LEU A 149 2.06 19.57 -1.83
C LEU A 149 1.94 20.61 -0.70
N GLN A 150 3.02 21.30 -0.34
CA GLN A 150 3.00 22.34 0.70
C GLN A 150 2.19 23.56 0.27
N ASP A 151 2.25 23.93 -1.00
CA ASP A 151 1.61 25.14 -1.54
C ASP A 151 0.09 24.98 -1.77
N LYS A 152 -0.47 23.79 -1.58
CA LYS A 152 -1.90 23.52 -1.81
C LYS A 152 -2.72 23.61 -0.52
N PRO A 153 -3.91 24.26 -0.55
CA PRO A 153 -4.77 24.34 0.63
C PRO A 153 -5.22 22.95 1.11
N ASN A 154 -5.26 22.78 2.43
CA ASN A 154 -5.30 21.49 3.16
C ASN A 154 -6.59 20.66 2.99
N ASN A 155 -7.62 21.10 2.27
CA ASN A 155 -8.97 20.50 2.30
C ASN A 155 -9.60 20.19 0.93
N GLN A 156 -8.82 20.08 -0.14
CA GLN A 156 -9.37 19.58 -1.39
C GLN A 156 -8.90 18.14 -1.62
N PRO A 157 -9.81 17.17 -1.83
CA PRO A 157 -9.42 15.89 -2.40
C PRO A 157 -8.68 16.16 -3.70
N SER A 158 -7.54 15.53 -3.91
CA SER A 158 -6.84 15.59 -5.19
C SER A 158 -7.73 14.93 -6.23
N GLY A 159 -8.64 15.72 -6.83
CA GLY A 159 -9.30 15.28 -8.06
C GLY A 159 -8.22 15.11 -9.13
N ASN A 160 -8.26 14.01 -9.82
CA ASN A 160 -7.50 13.49 -11.00
C ASN A 160 -6.32 14.28 -11.61
N GLY A 161 -5.84 15.37 -11.03
CA GLY A 161 -4.84 16.22 -11.68
C GLY A 161 -3.51 16.40 -10.94
N ALA A 162 -3.46 16.22 -9.63
CA ALA A 162 -2.26 16.54 -8.84
C ALA A 162 -1.37 15.32 -8.59
N GLY A 163 -1.96 14.15 -8.31
CA GLY A 163 -1.23 12.89 -8.24
C GLY A 163 -0.58 12.54 -9.59
N SER A 164 -1.26 12.85 -10.71
CA SER A 164 -0.70 12.66 -12.04
C SER A 164 0.49 13.60 -12.35
N ALA A 165 0.53 14.81 -11.77
CA ALA A 165 1.65 15.73 -12.01
C ALA A 165 2.92 15.30 -11.24
N VAL A 166 2.76 14.82 -10.00
CA VAL A 166 3.87 14.23 -9.22
C VAL A 166 4.34 12.94 -9.89
N LEU A 167 3.41 12.11 -10.34
CA LEU A 167 3.71 10.87 -11.05
C LEU A 167 4.33 11.10 -12.42
N ASN A 168 3.82 12.05 -13.21
CA ASN A 168 4.41 12.40 -14.50
C ASN A 168 5.83 12.98 -14.31
N GLY A 169 6.07 13.74 -13.24
CA GLY A 169 7.41 14.17 -12.87
C GLY A 169 8.34 13.02 -12.51
N LEU A 170 7.88 12.08 -11.69
CA LEU A 170 8.63 10.86 -11.33
C LEU A 170 8.80 9.91 -12.53
N LEU A 171 7.82 9.84 -13.43
CA LEU A 171 7.85 9.01 -14.64
C LEU A 171 8.78 9.55 -15.73
N SER A 172 8.92 10.87 -15.83
CA SER A 172 9.69 11.48 -16.93
C SER A 172 11.20 11.41 -16.73
N THR A 173 11.69 11.11 -15.53
CA THR A 173 13.08 11.34 -15.15
C THR A 173 13.85 10.14 -14.62
N SER A 174 13.23 8.99 -14.30
CA SER A 174 14.01 7.84 -13.83
C SER A 174 13.53 6.50 -14.37
N GLN A 175 14.42 5.82 -15.11
CA GLN A 175 14.25 4.42 -15.52
C GLN A 175 14.14 3.46 -14.33
N ALA A 176 14.56 3.86 -13.13
CA ALA A 176 14.53 3.04 -11.92
C ALA A 176 13.14 3.04 -11.22
N LEU A 177 12.40 4.14 -11.33
CA LEU A 177 11.03 4.25 -10.79
C LEU A 177 9.96 3.90 -11.85
N LEU A 178 10.35 3.86 -13.13
CA LEU A 178 9.47 3.53 -14.26
C LEU A 178 8.69 2.22 -14.09
N PRO A 179 9.29 1.09 -13.67
CA PRO A 179 8.55 -0.17 -13.54
C PRO A 179 7.47 -0.11 -12.46
N MET A 180 7.66 0.69 -11.43
CA MET A 180 6.76 0.79 -10.30
C MET A 180 5.65 1.80 -10.56
N ALA A 181 6.00 2.95 -11.09
CA ALA A 181 5.03 3.97 -11.47
C ALA A 181 4.18 3.53 -12.67
N MET A 182 4.76 2.82 -13.66
CA MET A 182 3.99 2.21 -14.75
C MET A 182 3.04 1.12 -14.27
N LYS A 183 3.43 0.32 -13.28
CA LYS A 183 2.52 -0.68 -12.68
C LYS A 183 1.41 -0.04 -11.84
N LEU A 184 1.64 1.14 -11.25
CA LEU A 184 0.67 1.82 -10.39
C LEU A 184 -0.35 2.67 -11.18
N PHE A 185 -0.05 3.11 -12.41
CA PHE A 185 -0.81 4.22 -13.02
C PHE A 185 -1.03 4.16 -14.53
N LEU A 186 -0.51 3.18 -15.25
CA LEU A 186 -0.88 2.96 -16.65
C LEU A 186 -1.93 1.85 -16.71
N PRO A 187 -3.13 2.13 -17.23
CA PRO A 187 -4.04 1.06 -17.61
C PRO A 187 -3.30 0.16 -18.60
N ALA A 188 -3.41 -1.15 -18.41
CA ALA A 188 -2.91 -2.11 -19.37
C ALA A 188 -3.47 -1.78 -20.75
N LEU A 189 -2.56 -1.39 -21.69
CA LEU A 189 -2.86 -1.27 -23.12
C LEU A 189 -3.11 -2.65 -23.69
#